data_69a4d156d4fa8c025b1c3e355530fe31
#
_entry.id   69a4d156d4fa8c025b1c3e355530fe31
#
_cell.length_a   1.000
_cell.length_b   1.000
_cell.length_c   1.000
_cell.angle_alpha   90.00
_cell.angle_beta   90.00
_cell.angle_gamma   90.00
#
_symmetry.space_group_name_H-M   'P 1'
#
loop_
_entity.id
_entity.type
_entity.pdbx_description
1 polymer ?
#
loop_
_entity_poly.entity_id
_entity_poly.type
_entity_poly.pdbx_seq_one_letter_code
_entity_poly.pdbx_strand_id
1 'polypeptide(L)'
;MALPRENRLRGRFVFDRLYQKGRRLHGQWMVLRTLPAEEQLLKCDPRDHDPRRCRLGVVVSTKVSKSSVRRNQLRRLFHGHLSHCINAGAGQGRGLWLLISLKPGSEAADDQHLLGECSELLAKAGLQP
;
A
#
# COMPACT_ATOMS: atom_id res chain seq x y z
N MET A 1 -3.65 2.61 14.39
CA MET A 1 -2.21 2.91 14.50
C MET A 1 -1.63 3.23 13.14
N ALA A 2 -0.69 4.15 13.11
CA ALA A 2 0.00 4.47 11.87
C ALA A 2 0.95 3.35 11.47
N LEU A 3 1.15 3.17 10.15
CA LEU A 3 2.10 2.22 9.62
C LEU A 3 3.53 2.63 10.07
N PRO A 4 4.35 1.69 10.59
CA PRO A 4 5.73 2.01 10.97
C PRO A 4 6.53 2.60 9.81
N ARG A 5 7.47 3.48 10.13
CA ARG A 5 8.28 4.17 9.14
C ARG A 5 9.02 3.20 8.21
N GLU A 6 9.51 2.10 8.76
CA GLU A 6 10.26 1.09 8.02
C GLU A 6 9.41 0.36 7.00
N ASN A 7 8.10 0.39 7.18
CA ASN A 7 7.15 -0.30 6.29
C ASN A 7 6.45 0.64 5.32
N ARG A 8 6.88 1.92 5.25
CA ARG A 8 6.31 2.88 4.31
C ARG A 8 7.14 2.96 3.04
N LEU A 9 6.46 2.99 1.90
CA LEU A 9 7.11 3.28 0.63
C LEU A 9 7.59 4.72 0.62
N ARG A 10 8.80 4.93 0.13
CA ARG A 10 9.41 6.25 0.03
C ARG A 10 10.22 6.37 -1.24
N GLY A 11 10.33 7.60 -1.71
CA GLY A 11 11.16 7.93 -2.83
C GLY A 11 10.40 7.87 -4.14
N ARG A 12 10.61 8.90 -4.95
CA ARG A 12 9.96 9.06 -6.24
C ARG A 12 10.23 7.85 -7.16
N PHE A 13 11.46 7.36 -7.16
CA PHE A 13 11.85 6.27 -8.05
C PHE A 13 11.16 4.96 -7.70
N VAL A 14 10.89 4.73 -6.41
CA VAL A 14 10.16 3.54 -5.96
C VAL A 14 8.73 3.59 -6.48
N PHE A 15 8.05 4.73 -6.33
CA PHE A 15 6.68 4.89 -6.83
C PHE A 15 6.64 4.78 -8.36
N ASP A 16 7.57 5.43 -9.06
CA ASP A 16 7.63 5.36 -10.52
C ASP A 16 7.80 3.92 -11.00
N ARG A 17 8.65 3.16 -10.34
CA ARG A 17 8.89 1.76 -10.70
C ARG A 17 7.64 0.90 -10.49
N LEU A 18 6.91 1.13 -9.40
CA LEU A 18 5.65 0.44 -9.14
C LEU A 18 4.61 0.75 -10.22
N TYR A 19 4.52 1.99 -10.66
CA TYR A 19 3.60 2.37 -11.73
C TYR A 19 4.00 1.76 -13.07
N GLN A 20 5.30 1.65 -13.35
CA GLN A 20 5.79 1.15 -14.64
C GLN A 20 5.80 -0.37 -14.71
N LYS A 21 6.26 -1.06 -13.66
CA LYS A 21 6.52 -2.49 -13.69
C LYS A 21 5.75 -3.31 -12.66
N GLY A 22 5.02 -2.66 -11.76
CA GLY A 22 4.24 -3.36 -10.75
C GLY A 22 3.12 -4.19 -11.37
N ARG A 23 2.90 -5.38 -10.82
CA ARG A 23 1.74 -6.19 -11.16
C ARG A 23 0.50 -5.52 -10.59
N ARG A 24 -0.54 -5.36 -11.41
CA ARG A 24 -1.78 -4.70 -11.02
C ARG A 24 -2.88 -5.70 -10.75
N LEU A 25 -3.53 -5.52 -9.61
CA LEU A 25 -4.74 -6.26 -9.25
C LEU A 25 -5.86 -5.23 -9.08
N HIS A 26 -6.88 -5.32 -9.92
CA HIS A 26 -7.97 -4.35 -9.92
C HIS A 26 -9.13 -4.81 -9.05
N GLY A 27 -9.56 -3.94 -8.13
CA GLY A 27 -10.78 -4.11 -7.37
C GLY A 27 -11.84 -3.12 -7.85
N GLN A 28 -12.98 -3.13 -7.19
CA GLN A 28 -14.08 -2.21 -7.48
C GLN A 28 -13.73 -0.77 -7.11
N TRP A 29 -13.08 -0.60 -5.95
CA TRP A 29 -12.79 0.73 -5.38
C TRP A 29 -11.31 1.08 -5.35
N MET A 30 -10.42 0.14 -5.70
CA MET A 30 -8.99 0.37 -5.58
C MET A 30 -8.20 -0.51 -6.55
N VAL A 31 -6.93 -0.15 -6.72
CA VAL A 31 -5.96 -0.94 -7.48
C VAL A 31 -4.80 -1.24 -6.56
N LEU A 32 -4.43 -2.49 -6.44
CA LEU A 32 -3.22 -2.92 -5.72
C LEU A 32 -2.11 -3.16 -6.74
N ARG A 33 -0.96 -2.49 -6.55
CA ARG A 33 0.24 -2.74 -7.34
C ARG A 33 1.27 -3.41 -6.45
N THR A 34 1.88 -4.47 -6.97
CA THR A 34 2.92 -5.22 -6.25
C THR A 34 4.18 -5.31 -7.10
N LEU A 35 5.33 -5.24 -6.44
CA LEU A 35 6.63 -5.37 -7.10
C LEU A 35 7.63 -5.92 -6.09
N PRO A 36 8.47 -6.91 -6.47
CA PRO A 36 9.59 -7.31 -5.62
C PRO A 36 10.50 -6.12 -5.34
N ALA A 37 10.99 -6.00 -4.12
CA ALA A 37 11.84 -4.89 -3.73
C ALA A 37 13.12 -4.85 -4.58
N GLU A 38 13.47 -3.66 -5.05
CA GLU A 38 14.70 -3.44 -5.81
C GLU A 38 15.75 -2.81 -4.90
N GLU A 39 16.76 -3.58 -4.56
CA GLU A 39 17.81 -3.19 -3.65
C GLU A 39 18.51 -1.91 -4.09
N GLN A 40 18.69 -1.74 -5.39
CA GLN A 40 19.36 -0.58 -5.95
C GLN A 40 18.67 0.74 -5.59
N LEU A 41 17.33 0.74 -5.55
CA LEU A 41 16.57 1.93 -5.20
C LEU A 41 16.57 2.19 -3.70
N LEU A 42 16.79 1.16 -2.89
CA LEU A 42 16.86 1.29 -1.42
C LEU A 42 18.16 1.91 -0.95
N LYS A 43 19.21 1.86 -1.75
CA LYS A 43 20.52 2.43 -1.39
C LYS A 43 20.47 3.94 -1.19
N CYS A 44 19.43 4.61 -1.64
CA CYS A 44 19.25 6.03 -1.45
C CYS A 44 18.89 6.41 -0.02
N ASP A 45 18.46 5.44 0.80
CA ASP A 45 18.15 5.67 2.21
C ASP A 45 19.12 4.89 3.09
N PRO A 46 20.12 5.58 3.70
CA PRO A 46 21.13 4.88 4.53
C PRO A 46 20.56 4.30 5.82
N ARG A 47 19.33 4.66 6.19
CA ARG A 47 18.71 4.21 7.44
C ARG A 47 17.86 2.97 7.27
N ASP A 48 17.37 2.72 6.07
CA ASP A 48 16.36 1.69 5.86
C ASP A 48 16.45 1.15 4.44
N HIS A 49 17.35 0.24 4.23
CA HIS A 49 17.61 -0.37 2.92
C HIS A 49 17.53 -1.90 2.95
N ASP A 50 16.81 -2.47 3.94
CA ASP A 50 16.62 -3.92 4.01
C ASP A 50 15.69 -4.37 2.88
N PRO A 51 16.17 -5.15 1.88
CA PRO A 51 15.36 -5.58 0.76
C PRO A 51 14.31 -6.63 1.14
N ARG A 52 14.42 -7.22 2.33
CA ARG A 52 13.46 -8.23 2.78
C ARG A 52 12.24 -7.62 3.45
N ARG A 53 12.28 -6.32 3.70
CA ARG A 53 11.18 -5.63 4.39
C ARG A 53 10.02 -5.36 3.44
N CYS A 54 8.80 -5.67 3.89
CA CYS A 54 7.60 -5.33 3.16
C CYS A 54 7.32 -3.84 3.33
N ARG A 55 7.13 -3.12 2.21
CA ARG A 55 6.87 -1.68 2.24
C ARG A 55 5.55 -1.40 1.55
N LEU A 56 4.78 -0.49 2.13
CA LEU A 56 3.42 -0.21 1.72
C LEU A 56 3.20 1.29 1.51
N GLY A 57 2.37 1.62 0.55
CA GLY A 57 1.93 2.98 0.33
C GLY A 57 0.44 3.01 0.02
N VAL A 58 -0.22 4.10 0.40
CA VAL A 58 -1.64 4.34 0.11
C VAL A 58 -1.77 5.69 -0.57
N VAL A 59 -2.37 5.70 -1.76
CA VAL A 59 -2.60 6.93 -2.52
C VAL A 59 -4.09 7.23 -2.54
N VAL A 60 -4.44 8.42 -2.07
CA VAL A 60 -5.79 8.95 -2.12
C VAL A 60 -5.72 10.31 -2.82
N SER A 61 -6.11 10.34 -4.10
CA SER A 61 -6.02 11.57 -4.89
C SER A 61 -7.21 12.49 -4.66
N THR A 62 -7.11 13.72 -5.18
CA THR A 62 -8.21 14.68 -5.15
C THR A 62 -9.42 14.20 -5.95
N LYS A 63 -9.22 13.27 -6.88
CA LYS A 63 -10.33 12.66 -7.64
C LYS A 63 -11.19 11.75 -6.77
N VAL A 64 -10.64 11.21 -5.68
CA VAL A 64 -11.38 10.40 -4.70
C VAL A 64 -12.20 11.31 -3.80
N SER A 65 -11.57 12.35 -3.25
CA SER A 65 -12.24 13.34 -2.42
C SER A 65 -11.48 14.66 -2.50
N LYS A 66 -12.21 15.75 -2.64
CA LYS A 66 -11.62 17.10 -2.62
C LYS A 66 -11.25 17.54 -1.19
N SER A 67 -11.83 16.92 -0.18
CA SER A 67 -11.55 17.23 1.22
C SER A 67 -10.23 16.60 1.64
N SER A 68 -9.27 17.42 2.06
CA SER A 68 -7.99 16.92 2.59
C SER A 68 -8.20 16.15 3.89
N VAL A 69 -9.18 16.54 4.69
CA VAL A 69 -9.53 15.85 5.93
C VAL A 69 -10.01 14.42 5.60
N ARG A 70 -10.90 14.28 4.63
CA ARG A 70 -11.41 12.98 4.24
C ARG A 70 -10.31 12.11 3.63
N ARG A 71 -9.45 12.68 2.78
CA ARG A 71 -8.31 11.94 2.23
C ARG A 71 -7.39 11.41 3.34
N ASN A 72 -7.14 12.22 4.37
CA ASN A 72 -6.32 11.79 5.50
C ASN A 72 -7.00 10.69 6.31
N GLN A 73 -8.31 10.78 6.51
CA GLN A 73 -9.07 9.73 7.19
C GLN A 73 -8.94 8.39 6.46
N LEU A 74 -9.09 8.41 5.14
CA LEU A 74 -8.96 7.20 4.32
C LEU A 74 -7.55 6.61 4.40
N ARG A 75 -6.52 7.45 4.30
CA ARG A 75 -5.14 6.99 4.43
C ARG A 75 -4.88 6.34 5.78
N ARG A 76 -5.36 6.95 6.86
CA ARG A 76 -5.21 6.40 8.22
C ARG A 76 -5.92 5.07 8.37
N LEU A 77 -7.12 4.96 7.80
CA LEU A 77 -7.89 3.73 7.81
C LEU A 77 -7.09 2.58 7.19
N PHE A 78 -6.55 2.80 5.98
CA PHE A 78 -5.77 1.79 5.29
C PHE A 78 -4.43 1.51 5.96
N HIS A 79 -3.75 2.54 6.47
CA HIS A 79 -2.49 2.36 7.20
C HIS A 79 -2.71 1.49 8.44
N GLY A 80 -3.79 1.72 9.18
CA GLY A 80 -4.12 0.90 10.35
C GLY A 80 -4.37 -0.55 9.99
N HIS A 81 -5.16 -0.77 8.93
CA HIS A 81 -5.46 -2.12 8.46
C HIS A 81 -4.19 -2.85 7.97
N LEU A 82 -3.37 -2.17 7.17
CA LEU A 82 -2.14 -2.74 6.65
C LEU A 82 -1.12 -3.01 7.75
N SER A 83 -1.04 -2.12 8.73
CA SER A 83 -0.18 -2.33 9.91
C SER A 83 -0.58 -3.60 10.65
N HIS A 84 -1.89 -3.82 10.81
CA HIS A 84 -2.40 -5.04 11.43
C HIS A 84 -2.01 -6.28 10.62
N CYS A 85 -2.13 -6.23 9.30
CA CYS A 85 -1.76 -7.34 8.43
C CYS A 85 -0.26 -7.66 8.53
N ILE A 86 0.59 -6.62 8.57
CA ILE A 86 2.04 -6.80 8.71
C ILE A 86 2.37 -7.44 10.05
N ASN A 87 1.74 -6.96 11.13
CA ASN A 87 1.98 -7.51 12.46
C ASN A 87 1.53 -8.97 12.57
N ALA A 88 0.55 -9.37 11.74
CA ALA A 88 0.11 -10.75 11.64
C ALA A 88 1.01 -11.60 10.72
N GLY A 89 2.07 -11.03 10.16
CA GLY A 89 3.04 -11.75 9.35
C GLY A 89 2.88 -11.64 7.84
N ALA A 90 1.93 -10.83 7.36
CA ALA A 90 1.72 -10.67 5.92
C ALA A 90 2.98 -10.11 5.24
N GLY A 91 3.46 -10.78 4.19
CA GLY A 91 4.60 -10.34 3.41
C GLY A 91 5.94 -10.40 4.13
N GLN A 92 5.99 -10.96 5.33
CA GLN A 92 7.22 -11.00 6.12
C GLN A 92 8.30 -11.82 5.41
N GLY A 93 9.49 -11.25 5.28
CA GLY A 93 10.63 -11.91 4.65
C GLY A 93 10.60 -11.94 3.13
N ARG A 94 9.55 -11.43 2.49
CA ARG A 94 9.40 -11.49 1.04
C ARG A 94 10.00 -10.30 0.30
N GLY A 95 10.21 -9.18 0.97
CA GLY A 95 10.74 -7.99 0.31
C GLY A 95 9.83 -7.47 -0.80
N LEU A 96 8.54 -7.31 -0.52
CA LEU A 96 7.58 -6.82 -1.49
C LEU A 96 7.25 -5.37 -1.26
N TRP A 97 7.09 -4.64 -2.36
CA TRP A 97 6.55 -3.29 -2.36
C TRP A 97 5.10 -3.35 -2.82
N LEU A 98 4.22 -2.69 -2.05
CA LEU A 98 2.79 -2.68 -2.30
C LEU A 98 2.30 -1.24 -2.35
N LEU A 99 1.47 -0.94 -3.33
CA LEU A 99 0.86 0.38 -3.46
C LEU A 99 -0.63 0.22 -3.69
N ILE A 100 -1.43 0.78 -2.78
CA ILE A 100 -2.88 0.82 -2.91
C ILE A 100 -3.28 2.20 -3.38
N SER A 101 -3.96 2.26 -4.53
CA SER A 101 -4.51 3.50 -5.08
C SER A 101 -6.02 3.42 -5.08
N LEU A 102 -6.68 4.30 -4.36
CA LEU A 102 -8.14 4.34 -4.35
C LEU A 102 -8.66 4.94 -5.66
N LYS A 103 -9.77 4.39 -6.15
CA LYS A 103 -10.43 4.87 -7.36
C LYS A 103 -11.43 5.98 -7.03
N PRO A 104 -11.74 6.87 -7.97
CA PRO A 104 -12.85 7.82 -7.80
C PRO A 104 -14.14 7.08 -7.46
N GLY A 105 -14.91 7.60 -6.51
CA GLY A 105 -16.13 6.97 -6.03
C GLY A 105 -15.95 6.10 -4.80
N SER A 106 -14.72 5.71 -4.45
CA SER A 106 -14.46 4.87 -3.28
C SER A 106 -14.83 5.57 -1.96
N GLU A 107 -14.84 6.89 -1.94
CA GLU A 107 -15.25 7.69 -0.80
C GLU A 107 -16.67 7.35 -0.33
N ALA A 108 -17.55 6.96 -1.27
CA ALA A 108 -18.93 6.62 -0.96
C ALA A 108 -19.10 5.20 -0.41
N ALA A 109 -18.07 4.37 -0.51
CA ALA A 109 -18.13 3.00 -0.01
C ALA A 109 -17.93 2.98 1.51
N ASP A 110 -18.57 2.01 2.15
CA ASP A 110 -18.43 1.77 3.58
C ASP A 110 -17.01 1.32 3.90
N ASP A 111 -16.50 1.74 5.06
CA ASP A 111 -15.15 1.39 5.50
C ASP A 111 -14.92 -0.14 5.51
N GLN A 112 -15.92 -0.90 5.95
CA GLN A 112 -15.82 -2.37 5.97
C GLN A 112 -15.68 -2.95 4.58
N HIS A 113 -16.41 -2.41 3.62
CA HIS A 113 -16.32 -2.85 2.22
C HIS A 113 -14.95 -2.52 1.62
N LEU A 114 -14.42 -1.33 1.93
CA LEU A 114 -13.09 -0.94 1.46
C LEU A 114 -12.00 -1.85 2.03
N LEU A 115 -12.03 -2.10 3.34
CA LEU A 115 -11.04 -2.96 3.97
C LEU A 115 -11.19 -4.42 3.56
N GLY A 116 -12.41 -4.88 3.35
CA GLY A 116 -12.68 -6.22 2.84
C GLY A 116 -12.09 -6.43 1.46
N GLU A 117 -12.26 -5.47 0.55
CA GLU A 117 -11.67 -5.53 -0.78
C GLU A 117 -10.14 -5.50 -0.71
N CYS A 118 -9.58 -4.67 0.18
CA CYS A 118 -8.14 -4.61 0.41
C CYS A 118 -7.61 -5.98 0.81
N SER A 119 -8.27 -6.66 1.75
CA SER A 119 -7.88 -8.00 2.19
C SER A 119 -7.98 -9.02 1.08
N GLU A 120 -9.01 -8.94 0.24
CA GLU A 120 -9.16 -9.85 -0.91
C GLU A 120 -8.02 -9.66 -1.91
N LEU A 121 -7.64 -8.43 -2.20
CA LEU A 121 -6.55 -8.14 -3.13
C LEU A 121 -5.21 -8.61 -2.56
N LEU A 122 -4.99 -8.43 -1.26
CA LEU A 122 -3.78 -8.94 -0.61
C LEU A 122 -3.72 -10.48 -0.68
N ALA A 123 -4.84 -11.14 -0.49
CA ALA A 123 -4.92 -12.60 -0.60
C ALA A 123 -4.59 -13.05 -2.02
N LYS A 124 -5.11 -12.37 -3.04
CA LYS A 124 -4.81 -12.69 -4.44
C LYS A 124 -3.33 -12.48 -4.76
N ALA A 125 -2.68 -11.55 -4.06
CA ALA A 125 -1.24 -11.31 -4.21
C ALA A 125 -0.39 -12.31 -3.42
N GLY A 126 -1.01 -13.23 -2.66
CA GLY A 126 -0.31 -14.20 -1.85
C GLY A 126 0.19 -13.64 -0.51
N LEU A 127 -0.43 -12.59 -0.02
CA LEU A 127 0.00 -11.86 1.18
C LEU A 127 -0.95 -12.03 2.36
N GLN A 128 -1.58 -13.18 2.48
CA GLN A 128 -2.36 -13.48 3.67
C GLN A 128 -1.45 -13.73 4.87
N PRO A 129 -1.83 -13.22 6.05
CA PRO A 129 -1.09 -13.51 7.28
C PRO A 129 -1.19 -14.99 7.66
#